data_ac025d40542b3c21693adf001d1bc2e1
#
_entry.id   ac025d40542b3c21693adf001d1bc2e1
#
_cell.length_a   1.000
_cell.length_b   1.000
_cell.length_c   1.000
_cell.angle_alpha   90.00
_cell.angle_beta   90.00
_cell.angle_gamma   90.00
#
_symmetry.space_group_name_H-M   'P 1'
#
loop_
_entity.id
_entity.type
_entity.pdbx_description
1 polymer ?
#
loop_
_entity_poly.entity_id
_entity_poly.type
_entity_poly.pdbx_seq_one_letter_code
_entity_poly.pdbx_strand_id
1 'polypeptide(L)'
;MARYQYDKKALKGLTPFPFLGEVKTRTAAIEAAPATLPKSIYNPNILAARLHPSVQHCLIQKVTDHGDAKSFTLVPDPAKGTTEMAYFRASQYVSVALNINGAPVHKPYTIRSNPKDALGREGTSYTLTIKRTNPAFASAYILDTWKEGDSVDISGPLGDFYYQDLRDARQVIAIAGGSGITPFYSMAAAIVDGIEDFCMTILYGSRTADGILLKDEIEALAAKSGGKVKVVHVLSEEEKEGYEHGFITAELIRKYAPEGEYSVFMCGPKAMYVFGEEQCKKLGLPKRLYRMEMSGDYMGAVNNPDYPKEQIGKSYSLTVDIRGEKTVIPCKADESLLWAMERAGIKAPAHCRSGECGWCHSRLVKGKVYIPAEADGRRLGDIKFNWIHPCVSFPLSDIELGIYPTAE
;
A
#
# COMPACT_ATOMS: atom_id res chain seq x y z
N MET A 1 4.40 14.95 -33.72
CA MET A 1 3.00 14.46 -33.68
C MET A 1 2.51 14.26 -35.10
N ALA A 2 2.37 13.04 -35.55
CA ALA A 2 1.79 12.73 -36.86
C ALA A 2 0.30 13.10 -36.79
N ARG A 3 -0.12 14.09 -37.58
CA ARG A 3 -1.55 14.38 -37.77
C ARG A 3 -2.12 13.26 -38.66
N TYR A 4 -2.99 12.44 -38.11
CA TYR A 4 -3.82 11.54 -38.89
C TYR A 4 -4.67 12.36 -39.85
N GLN A 5 -4.39 12.25 -41.16
CA GLN A 5 -5.27 12.77 -42.20
C GLN A 5 -6.37 11.73 -42.43
N TYR A 6 -7.58 12.06 -41.97
CA TYR A 6 -8.76 11.25 -42.29
C TYR A 6 -9.07 11.38 -43.79
N ASP A 7 -9.23 10.27 -44.48
CA ASP A 7 -9.76 10.28 -45.84
C ASP A 7 -11.22 10.71 -45.79
N LYS A 8 -11.47 11.94 -46.22
CA LYS A 8 -12.82 12.50 -46.29
C LYS A 8 -13.79 11.70 -47.17
N LYS A 9 -13.26 10.87 -48.12
CA LYS A 9 -14.08 9.98 -48.95
C LYS A 9 -14.57 8.77 -48.16
N ALA A 10 -13.81 8.27 -47.19
CA ALA A 10 -14.24 7.16 -46.33
C ALA A 10 -15.36 7.55 -45.36
N LEU A 11 -15.52 8.84 -45.09
CA LEU A 11 -16.62 9.37 -44.25
C LEU A 11 -17.88 9.75 -45.06
N LYS A 12 -17.80 9.66 -46.40
CA LYS A 12 -18.93 10.02 -47.25
C LYS A 12 -20.05 8.97 -47.14
N GLY A 13 -21.12 9.31 -46.48
CA GLY A 13 -22.28 8.43 -46.23
C GLY A 13 -22.42 8.01 -44.74
N LEU A 14 -21.45 8.33 -43.87
CA LEU A 14 -21.66 8.20 -42.43
C LEU A 14 -22.59 9.30 -41.92
N THR A 15 -23.80 8.94 -41.62
CA THR A 15 -24.75 9.82 -40.94
C THR A 15 -24.89 9.36 -39.48
N PRO A 16 -25.25 10.26 -38.55
CA PRO A 16 -25.46 9.86 -37.15
C PRO A 16 -26.69 8.99 -36.93
N PHE A 17 -27.62 8.95 -37.93
CA PHE A 17 -28.90 8.24 -37.80
C PHE A 17 -28.78 6.71 -37.57
N PRO A 18 -27.86 5.96 -38.21
CA PRO A 18 -27.68 4.55 -37.93
C PRO A 18 -27.27 4.29 -36.45
N PHE A 19 -26.50 5.21 -35.85
CA PHE A 19 -26.09 5.07 -34.46
C PHE A 19 -27.23 5.20 -33.45
N LEU A 20 -28.34 5.87 -33.81
CA LEU A 20 -29.51 5.96 -32.93
C LEU A 20 -30.17 4.61 -32.71
N GLY A 21 -30.18 3.76 -33.74
CA GLY A 21 -30.61 2.37 -33.63
C GLY A 21 -29.72 1.55 -32.70
N GLU A 22 -28.41 1.66 -32.87
CA GLU A 22 -27.43 0.98 -32.06
C GLU A 22 -27.48 1.39 -30.57
N VAL A 23 -27.71 2.69 -30.30
CA VAL A 23 -27.88 3.17 -28.92
C VAL A 23 -29.09 2.49 -28.26
N LYS A 24 -30.22 2.38 -28.95
CA LYS A 24 -31.43 1.70 -28.43
C LYS A 24 -31.18 0.22 -28.17
N THR A 25 -30.55 -0.46 -29.13
CA THR A 25 -30.19 -1.88 -29.01
C THR A 25 -29.26 -2.13 -27.83
N ARG A 26 -28.24 -1.27 -27.68
CA ARG A 26 -27.30 -1.36 -26.56
C ARG A 26 -27.98 -1.07 -25.22
N THR A 27 -28.84 -0.05 -25.15
CA THR A 27 -29.60 0.25 -23.93
C THR A 27 -30.47 -0.93 -23.51
N ALA A 28 -31.23 -1.52 -24.44
CA ALA A 28 -32.02 -2.71 -24.17
C ALA A 28 -31.18 -3.90 -23.70
N ALA A 29 -30.03 -4.10 -24.31
CA ALA A 29 -29.10 -5.16 -23.90
C ALA A 29 -28.52 -4.93 -22.47
N ILE A 30 -28.25 -3.67 -22.10
CA ILE A 30 -27.79 -3.31 -20.74
C ILE A 30 -28.90 -3.52 -19.73
N GLU A 31 -30.15 -3.11 -20.05
CA GLU A 31 -31.32 -3.29 -19.20
C GLU A 31 -31.68 -4.78 -19.00
N ALA A 32 -31.47 -5.60 -20.03
CA ALA A 32 -31.71 -7.04 -19.99
C ALA A 32 -30.55 -7.84 -19.35
N ALA A 33 -29.40 -7.21 -19.12
CA ALA A 33 -28.23 -7.89 -18.55
C ALA A 33 -28.50 -8.30 -17.09
N PRO A 34 -28.06 -9.50 -16.67
CA PRO A 34 -28.22 -9.93 -15.30
C PRO A 34 -27.44 -9.00 -14.35
N ALA A 35 -27.99 -8.76 -13.16
CA ALA A 35 -27.33 -7.92 -12.14
C ALA A 35 -26.02 -8.49 -11.64
N THR A 36 -25.81 -9.81 -11.81
CA THR A 36 -24.57 -10.50 -11.46
C THR A 36 -23.69 -10.67 -12.69
N LEU A 37 -22.40 -10.34 -12.55
CA LEU A 37 -21.43 -10.57 -13.62
C LEU A 37 -21.32 -12.08 -13.90
N PRO A 38 -21.30 -12.51 -15.19
CA PRO A 38 -21.08 -13.90 -15.53
C PRO A 38 -19.68 -14.31 -15.09
N LYS A 39 -19.55 -15.54 -14.57
CA LYS A 39 -18.22 -16.11 -14.26
C LYS A 39 -17.42 -16.21 -15.56
N SER A 40 -16.22 -15.64 -15.54
CA SER A 40 -15.32 -15.73 -16.68
C SER A 40 -14.84 -17.16 -16.90
N ILE A 41 -14.96 -17.64 -18.15
CA ILE A 41 -14.43 -18.94 -18.59
C ILE A 41 -13.16 -18.78 -19.44
N TYR A 42 -12.72 -17.54 -19.68
CA TYR A 42 -11.55 -17.29 -20.51
C TYR A 42 -10.25 -17.47 -19.71
N ASN A 43 -9.29 -18.22 -20.27
CA ASN A 43 -8.02 -18.52 -19.63
C ASN A 43 -7.26 -17.29 -19.11
N PRO A 44 -7.18 -16.15 -19.82
CA PRO A 44 -6.54 -14.95 -19.30
C PRO A 44 -7.22 -14.43 -18.01
N ASN A 45 -8.54 -14.48 -17.94
CA ASN A 45 -9.28 -14.01 -16.76
C ASN A 45 -9.15 -14.99 -15.59
N ILE A 46 -9.11 -16.30 -15.87
CA ILE A 46 -8.86 -17.33 -14.86
C ILE A 46 -7.45 -17.14 -14.28
N LEU A 47 -6.45 -16.93 -15.16
CA LEU A 47 -5.08 -16.66 -14.73
C LEU A 47 -4.99 -15.35 -13.92
N ALA A 48 -5.66 -14.29 -14.37
CA ALA A 48 -5.69 -13.01 -13.65
C ALA A 48 -6.33 -13.17 -12.26
N ALA A 49 -7.44 -13.89 -12.14
CA ALA A 49 -8.09 -14.17 -10.86
C ALA A 49 -7.20 -15.00 -9.92
N ARG A 50 -6.38 -15.91 -10.46
CA ARG A 50 -5.43 -16.70 -9.70
C ARG A 50 -4.23 -15.88 -9.21
N LEU A 51 -3.71 -14.97 -10.07
CA LEU A 51 -2.57 -14.11 -9.73
C LEU A 51 -2.98 -12.94 -8.84
N HIS A 52 -4.21 -12.45 -8.98
CA HIS A 52 -4.74 -11.28 -8.29
C HIS A 52 -6.13 -11.57 -7.70
N PRO A 53 -6.24 -12.52 -6.75
CA PRO A 53 -7.52 -12.80 -6.10
C PRO A 53 -7.98 -11.56 -5.33
N SER A 54 -9.28 -11.30 -5.33
CA SER A 54 -9.87 -10.20 -4.54
C SER A 54 -9.75 -10.46 -3.05
N VAL A 55 -9.92 -11.73 -2.64
CA VAL A 55 -9.81 -12.21 -1.26
C VAL A 55 -9.06 -13.53 -1.24
N GLN A 56 -8.20 -13.70 -0.24
CA GLN A 56 -7.57 -14.95 0.14
C GLN A 56 -7.97 -15.25 1.60
N HIS A 57 -8.63 -16.39 1.81
CA HIS A 57 -8.97 -16.88 3.14
C HIS A 57 -7.79 -17.66 3.69
N CYS A 58 -7.31 -17.30 4.85
CA CYS A 58 -6.10 -17.84 5.43
C CYS A 58 -6.33 -18.32 6.86
N LEU A 59 -5.49 -19.28 7.29
CA LEU A 59 -5.33 -19.68 8.69
C LEU A 59 -3.97 -19.20 9.20
N ILE A 60 -3.91 -18.74 10.44
CA ILE A 60 -2.66 -18.46 11.13
C ILE A 60 -2.03 -19.77 11.54
N GLN A 61 -0.97 -20.18 10.85
CA GLN A 61 -0.27 -21.44 11.14
C GLN A 61 0.71 -21.30 12.31
N LYS A 62 1.39 -20.13 12.39
CA LYS A 62 2.44 -19.88 13.39
C LYS A 62 2.47 -18.43 13.81
N VAL A 63 2.69 -18.20 15.10
CA VAL A 63 2.95 -16.89 15.68
C VAL A 63 4.35 -16.87 16.30
N THR A 64 5.19 -15.89 15.93
CA THR A 64 6.51 -15.68 16.53
C THR A 64 6.54 -14.32 17.21
N ASP A 65 6.85 -14.28 18.50
CA ASP A 65 6.90 -13.05 19.28
C ASP A 65 8.28 -12.40 19.19
N HIS A 66 8.32 -11.07 18.99
CA HIS A 66 9.51 -10.23 18.96
C HIS A 66 9.41 -9.07 19.97
N GLY A 67 8.57 -9.21 21.01
CA GLY A 67 8.33 -8.19 22.02
C GLY A 67 7.25 -7.20 21.60
N ASP A 68 7.62 -6.06 21.03
CA ASP A 68 6.67 -5.03 20.56
C ASP A 68 6.11 -5.32 19.14
N ALA A 69 6.51 -6.44 18.55
CA ALA A 69 6.05 -6.94 17.26
C ALA A 69 5.79 -8.45 17.29
N LYS A 70 4.98 -8.95 16.38
CA LYS A 70 4.81 -10.40 16.12
C LYS A 70 4.85 -10.69 14.63
N SER A 71 5.40 -11.87 14.29
CA SER A 71 5.31 -12.42 12.94
C SER A 71 4.23 -13.50 12.89
N PHE A 72 3.34 -13.39 11.89
CA PHE A 72 2.25 -14.32 11.64
C PHE A 72 2.49 -15.03 10.32
N THR A 73 2.63 -16.36 10.35
CA THR A 73 2.67 -17.18 9.14
C THR A 73 1.26 -17.58 8.77
N LEU A 74 0.82 -17.14 7.60
CA LEU A 74 -0.51 -17.39 7.05
C LEU A 74 -0.41 -18.48 5.99
N VAL A 75 -1.31 -19.46 6.05
CA VAL A 75 -1.47 -20.52 5.05
C VAL A 75 -2.88 -20.47 4.46
N PRO A 76 -3.11 -21.02 3.24
CA PRO A 76 -4.44 -21.06 2.66
C PRO A 76 -5.44 -21.77 3.56
N ASP A 77 -6.70 -21.33 3.54
CA ASP A 77 -7.84 -22.03 4.14
C ASP A 77 -8.68 -22.72 3.04
N PRO A 78 -8.43 -24.02 2.73
CA PRO A 78 -9.16 -24.72 1.69
C PRO A 78 -10.66 -24.88 2.01
N ALA A 79 -11.03 -24.88 3.30
CA ALA A 79 -12.42 -24.98 3.71
C ALA A 79 -13.24 -23.74 3.29
N LYS A 80 -12.56 -22.60 3.14
CA LYS A 80 -13.14 -21.33 2.64
C LYS A 80 -12.84 -21.07 1.17
N GLY A 81 -12.25 -22.03 0.46
CA GLY A 81 -12.02 -21.97 -0.99
C GLY A 81 -10.67 -21.42 -1.45
N THR A 82 -9.75 -21.06 -0.54
CA THR A 82 -8.37 -20.71 -0.89
C THR A 82 -7.49 -21.95 -0.76
N THR A 83 -6.99 -22.49 -1.86
CA THR A 83 -6.16 -23.70 -1.90
C THR A 83 -4.67 -23.42 -2.00
N GLU A 84 -4.29 -22.23 -2.46
CA GLU A 84 -2.92 -21.77 -2.60
C GLU A 84 -2.85 -20.25 -2.39
N MET A 85 -1.73 -19.74 -1.91
CA MET A 85 -1.47 -18.30 -1.86
C MET A 85 -1.08 -17.78 -3.24
N ALA A 86 -1.55 -16.60 -3.62
CA ALA A 86 -1.16 -15.99 -4.88
C ALA A 86 0.34 -15.65 -4.89
N TYR A 87 1.00 -15.81 -6.04
CA TYR A 87 2.39 -15.39 -6.19
C TYR A 87 2.52 -13.88 -5.99
N PHE A 88 3.58 -13.45 -5.34
CA PHE A 88 3.89 -12.04 -5.12
C PHE A 88 5.33 -11.70 -5.51
N ARG A 89 5.58 -10.44 -5.82
CA ARG A 89 6.94 -9.91 -5.96
C ARG A 89 7.46 -9.43 -4.62
N ALA A 90 8.75 -9.60 -4.39
CA ALA A 90 9.39 -9.20 -3.13
C ALA A 90 9.03 -7.77 -2.75
N SER A 91 8.57 -7.56 -1.52
CA SER A 91 8.06 -6.31 -0.92
C SER A 91 6.61 -5.93 -1.20
N GLN A 92 5.85 -6.65 -2.00
CA GLN A 92 4.42 -6.41 -2.09
C GLN A 92 3.74 -6.60 -0.72
N TYR A 93 2.58 -5.97 -0.56
CA TYR A 93 1.77 -6.05 0.66
C TYR A 93 0.41 -6.68 0.39
N VAL A 94 -0.26 -7.09 1.43
CA VAL A 94 -1.68 -7.46 1.43
C VAL A 94 -2.48 -6.49 2.28
N SER A 95 -3.74 -6.29 1.91
CA SER A 95 -4.71 -5.56 2.74
C SER A 95 -5.44 -6.57 3.63
N VAL A 96 -5.21 -6.51 4.93
CA VAL A 96 -5.85 -7.38 5.91
C VAL A 96 -7.23 -6.83 6.27
N ALA A 97 -8.27 -7.65 6.15
CA ALA A 97 -9.62 -7.29 6.56
C ALA A 97 -9.84 -7.60 8.04
N LEU A 98 -10.26 -6.61 8.79
CA LEU A 98 -10.52 -6.68 10.23
C LEU A 98 -11.95 -6.24 10.52
N ASN A 99 -12.52 -6.78 11.60
CA ASN A 99 -13.71 -6.22 12.22
C ASN A 99 -13.36 -5.82 13.65
N ILE A 100 -13.25 -4.52 13.90
CA ILE A 100 -12.89 -4.00 15.22
C ILE A 100 -14.11 -3.29 15.80
N ASN A 101 -14.73 -3.89 16.82
CA ASN A 101 -15.93 -3.37 17.47
C ASN A 101 -17.10 -3.08 16.50
N GLY A 102 -17.26 -3.94 15.47
CA GLY A 102 -18.29 -3.77 14.44
C GLY A 102 -17.88 -2.86 13.28
N ALA A 103 -16.72 -2.21 13.35
CA ALA A 103 -16.18 -1.40 12.27
C ALA A 103 -15.35 -2.25 11.30
N PRO A 104 -15.68 -2.30 10.00
CA PRO A 104 -14.87 -2.95 8.98
C PRO A 104 -13.63 -2.10 8.68
N VAL A 105 -12.46 -2.63 8.94
CA VAL A 105 -11.18 -1.91 8.78
C VAL A 105 -10.24 -2.72 7.92
N HIS A 106 -9.64 -2.08 6.91
CA HIS A 106 -8.62 -2.70 6.07
C HIS A 106 -7.26 -2.07 6.31
N LYS A 107 -6.22 -2.90 6.57
CA LYS A 107 -4.86 -2.43 6.88
C LYS A 107 -3.82 -3.11 6.01
N PRO A 108 -2.92 -2.33 5.37
CA PRO A 108 -1.82 -2.88 4.59
C PRO A 108 -0.72 -3.41 5.48
N TYR A 109 -0.22 -4.60 5.15
CA TYR A 109 0.97 -5.19 5.76
C TYR A 109 1.82 -5.86 4.69
N THR A 110 3.11 -5.56 4.68
CA THR A 110 4.08 -6.14 3.74
C THR A 110 4.18 -7.65 3.92
N ILE A 111 4.18 -8.39 2.81
CA ILE A 111 4.53 -9.80 2.80
C ILE A 111 6.04 -9.90 2.98
N ARG A 112 6.46 -10.20 4.22
CA ARG A 112 7.87 -10.26 4.59
C ARG A 112 8.58 -11.50 4.08
N SER A 113 7.85 -12.60 3.92
CA SER A 113 8.41 -13.88 3.47
C SER A 113 9.06 -13.78 2.09
N ASN A 114 9.77 -14.84 1.72
CA ASN A 114 10.34 -14.99 0.40
C ASN A 114 9.23 -15.25 -0.64
N PRO A 115 9.23 -14.63 -1.82
CA PRO A 115 8.30 -14.99 -2.89
C PRO A 115 8.25 -16.48 -3.23
N LYS A 116 9.36 -17.21 -3.03
CA LYS A 116 9.44 -18.67 -3.19
C LYS A 116 8.46 -19.42 -2.30
N ASP A 117 8.15 -18.88 -1.10
CA ASP A 117 7.22 -19.51 -0.15
C ASP A 117 5.77 -19.55 -0.71
N ALA A 118 5.46 -18.72 -1.71
CA ALA A 118 4.20 -18.78 -2.46
C ALA A 118 4.21 -19.76 -3.64
N LEU A 119 5.32 -20.44 -3.89
CA LEU A 119 5.48 -21.41 -4.99
C LEU A 119 5.69 -22.86 -4.51
N GLY A 120 5.54 -23.10 -3.22
CA GLY A 120 5.80 -24.40 -2.60
C GLY A 120 4.89 -25.50 -3.12
N ARG A 121 5.44 -26.68 -3.43
CA ARG A 121 4.66 -27.88 -3.80
C ARG A 121 3.98 -28.53 -2.60
N GLU A 122 4.52 -28.33 -1.40
CA GLU A 122 4.04 -28.89 -0.13
C GLU A 122 3.13 -27.92 0.64
N GLY A 123 2.79 -26.80 0.02
CA GLY A 123 1.98 -25.73 0.58
C GLY A 123 2.59 -24.37 0.31
N THR A 124 1.74 -23.36 0.34
CA THR A 124 2.14 -21.96 0.13
C THR A 124 1.85 -21.15 1.38
N SER A 125 2.67 -20.14 1.65
CA SER A 125 2.50 -19.28 2.83
C SER A 125 2.94 -17.86 2.63
N TYR A 126 2.38 -16.94 3.45
CA TYR A 126 2.91 -15.60 3.64
C TYR A 126 3.31 -15.42 5.10
N THR A 127 4.32 -14.59 5.34
CA THR A 127 4.63 -14.11 6.70
C THR A 127 4.45 -12.61 6.75
N LEU A 128 3.61 -12.14 7.67
CA LEU A 128 3.42 -10.73 7.99
C LEU A 128 4.08 -10.44 9.33
N THR A 129 4.88 -9.37 9.43
CA THR A 129 5.44 -8.92 10.70
C THR A 129 4.81 -7.58 11.07
N ILE A 130 4.10 -7.57 12.19
CA ILE A 130 3.28 -6.44 12.63
C ILE A 130 3.86 -5.91 13.93
N LYS A 131 4.23 -4.62 13.93
CA LYS A 131 4.71 -3.90 15.10
C LYS A 131 3.61 -3.03 15.69
N ARG A 132 3.55 -2.92 17.01
CA ARG A 132 2.61 -2.04 17.69
C ARG A 132 2.88 -0.58 17.32
N THR A 133 1.85 0.12 16.82
CA THR A 133 1.95 1.54 16.47
C THR A 133 1.49 2.42 17.64
N ASN A 134 1.87 3.70 17.60
CA ASN A 134 1.36 4.70 18.53
C ASN A 134 0.80 5.89 17.72
N PRO A 135 -0.49 6.26 17.83
CA PRO A 135 -1.51 5.60 18.67
C PRO A 135 -1.80 4.16 18.18
N ALA A 136 -2.08 3.28 19.14
CA ALA A 136 -2.41 1.89 18.88
C ALA A 136 -3.89 1.75 18.46
N PHE A 137 -4.14 1.07 17.34
CA PHE A 137 -5.49 0.74 16.88
C PHE A 137 -5.51 -0.68 16.28
N ALA A 138 -5.44 -0.81 14.95
CA ALA A 138 -5.49 -2.11 14.29
C ALA A 138 -4.29 -3.01 14.65
N SER A 139 -3.09 -2.44 14.78
CA SER A 139 -1.91 -3.20 15.20
C SER A 139 -2.07 -3.76 16.62
N ALA A 140 -2.63 -2.99 17.57
CA ALA A 140 -2.92 -3.49 18.90
C ALA A 140 -3.95 -4.62 18.85
N TYR A 141 -5.07 -4.41 18.13
CA TYR A 141 -6.08 -5.45 17.97
C TYR A 141 -5.48 -6.77 17.46
N ILE A 142 -4.65 -6.72 16.40
CA ILE A 142 -4.01 -7.91 15.86
C ILE A 142 -3.08 -8.57 16.88
N LEU A 143 -2.17 -7.77 17.49
CA LEU A 143 -1.16 -8.29 18.42
C LEU A 143 -1.78 -8.89 19.69
N ASP A 144 -2.94 -8.37 20.12
CA ASP A 144 -3.60 -8.77 21.36
C ASP A 144 -4.62 -9.90 21.16
N THR A 145 -5.14 -10.08 19.91
CA THR A 145 -6.22 -11.05 19.65
C THR A 145 -5.82 -12.24 18.78
N TRP A 146 -4.95 -12.03 17.80
CA TRP A 146 -4.61 -13.08 16.84
C TRP A 146 -3.75 -14.19 17.46
N LYS A 147 -4.14 -15.44 17.20
CA LYS A 147 -3.44 -16.64 17.65
C LYS A 147 -3.43 -17.71 16.56
N GLU A 148 -2.61 -18.72 16.76
CA GLU A 148 -2.55 -19.88 15.88
C GLU A 148 -3.93 -20.56 15.77
N GLY A 149 -4.32 -20.93 14.56
CA GLY A 149 -5.62 -21.48 14.22
C GLY A 149 -6.70 -20.46 13.86
N ASP A 150 -6.49 -19.17 14.10
CA ASP A 150 -7.47 -18.15 13.72
C ASP A 150 -7.55 -17.98 12.20
N SER A 151 -8.76 -17.71 11.71
CA SER A 151 -9.03 -17.44 10.30
C SER A 151 -8.91 -15.94 10.01
N VAL A 152 -8.23 -15.58 8.92
CA VAL A 152 -7.95 -14.20 8.50
C VAL A 152 -8.21 -14.05 7.00
N ASP A 153 -8.88 -12.98 6.63
CA ASP A 153 -9.13 -12.62 5.25
C ASP A 153 -8.17 -11.52 4.81
N ILE A 154 -7.49 -11.73 3.69
CA ILE A 154 -6.55 -10.78 3.10
C ILE A 154 -6.84 -10.58 1.62
N SER A 155 -6.38 -9.48 1.05
CA SER A 155 -6.40 -9.27 -0.40
C SER A 155 -5.39 -10.18 -1.11
N GLY A 156 -5.42 -10.21 -2.44
CA GLY A 156 -4.25 -10.57 -3.24
C GLY A 156 -3.08 -9.61 -3.00
N PRO A 157 -1.86 -9.94 -3.52
CA PRO A 157 -0.70 -9.08 -3.44
C PRO A 157 -0.92 -7.75 -4.16
N LEU A 158 -0.54 -6.65 -3.50
CA LEU A 158 -0.70 -5.27 -3.94
C LEU A 158 0.63 -4.51 -3.85
N GLY A 159 0.68 -3.33 -4.47
CA GLY A 159 1.84 -2.44 -4.42
C GLY A 159 2.84 -2.68 -5.54
N ASP A 160 3.64 -1.65 -5.80
CA ASP A 160 4.64 -1.59 -6.86
C ASP A 160 6.04 -1.22 -6.35
N PHE A 161 6.26 -1.31 -5.04
CA PHE A 161 7.54 -0.98 -4.39
C PHE A 161 8.63 -2.05 -4.61
N TYR A 162 8.43 -3.05 -5.45
CA TYR A 162 9.41 -4.05 -5.82
C TYR A 162 10.45 -3.50 -6.82
N TYR A 163 11.62 -4.16 -6.89
CA TYR A 163 12.67 -3.82 -7.85
C TYR A 163 12.20 -3.99 -9.29
N GLN A 164 12.53 -3.02 -10.14
CA GLN A 164 12.17 -2.98 -11.56
C GLN A 164 13.43 -2.65 -12.40
N ASP A 165 13.97 -3.62 -13.08
CA ASP A 165 15.22 -3.53 -13.86
C ASP A 165 15.23 -2.44 -14.94
N LEU A 166 14.05 -2.09 -15.49
CA LEU A 166 13.91 -1.01 -16.48
C LEU A 166 13.88 0.40 -15.87
N ARG A 167 13.72 0.52 -14.57
CA ARG A 167 13.59 1.78 -13.85
C ARG A 167 14.70 2.00 -12.84
N ASP A 168 15.01 0.99 -12.07
CA ASP A 168 15.86 1.07 -10.89
C ASP A 168 17.29 0.66 -11.25
N ALA A 169 18.27 1.29 -10.62
CA ALA A 169 19.66 0.88 -10.76
C ALA A 169 19.90 -0.49 -10.10
N ARG A 170 20.84 -1.28 -10.64
CA ARG A 170 21.21 -2.59 -10.04
C ARG A 170 21.83 -2.49 -8.66
N GLN A 171 22.23 -1.30 -8.24
CA GLN A 171 22.71 -0.99 -6.91
C GLN A 171 21.62 -0.21 -6.17
N VAL A 172 21.17 -0.72 -5.04
CA VAL A 172 20.10 -0.14 -4.24
C VAL A 172 20.60 0.19 -2.84
N ILE A 173 20.39 1.43 -2.41
CA ILE A 173 20.49 1.82 -1.01
C ILE A 173 19.07 1.75 -0.44
N ALA A 174 18.86 0.82 0.47
CA ALA A 174 17.59 0.64 1.18
C ALA A 174 17.65 1.36 2.52
N ILE A 175 16.72 2.28 2.78
CA ILE A 175 16.61 3.02 4.04
C ILE A 175 15.42 2.44 4.79
N ALA A 176 15.71 1.69 5.86
CA ALA A 176 14.71 1.06 6.70
C ALA A 176 14.55 1.78 8.04
N GLY A 177 13.32 1.93 8.54
CA GLY A 177 13.05 2.44 9.89
C GLY A 177 12.10 1.53 10.66
N GLY A 178 12.58 0.93 11.75
CA GLY A 178 11.78 0.03 12.58
C GLY A 178 11.14 -1.11 11.77
N SER A 179 9.78 -1.23 11.76
CA SER A 179 9.09 -2.23 10.96
C SER A 179 9.20 -2.03 9.45
N GLY A 180 9.70 -0.89 8.98
CA GLY A 180 10.04 -0.66 7.57
C GLY A 180 11.15 -1.55 7.03
N ILE A 181 11.74 -2.43 7.84
CA ILE A 181 12.65 -3.49 7.40
C ILE A 181 11.93 -4.58 6.58
N THR A 182 10.61 -4.77 6.75
CA THR A 182 9.88 -5.90 6.18
C THR A 182 9.95 -6.02 4.65
N PRO A 183 9.80 -4.95 3.83
CA PRO A 183 9.98 -5.06 2.38
C PRO A 183 11.40 -5.43 1.98
N PHE A 184 12.40 -4.88 2.67
CA PHE A 184 13.81 -5.16 2.38
C PHE A 184 14.22 -6.57 2.83
N TYR A 185 13.59 -7.10 3.86
CA TYR A 185 13.75 -8.50 4.24
C TYR A 185 13.28 -9.43 3.11
N SER A 186 12.08 -9.18 2.54
CA SER A 186 11.55 -9.95 1.41
C SER A 186 12.47 -9.85 0.18
N MET A 187 12.98 -8.64 -0.13
CA MET A 187 13.95 -8.43 -1.21
C MET A 187 15.26 -9.18 -0.95
N ALA A 188 15.81 -9.13 0.27
CA ALA A 188 17.03 -9.84 0.64
C ALA A 188 16.87 -11.36 0.49
N ALA A 189 15.73 -11.90 0.92
CA ALA A 189 15.40 -13.31 0.78
C ALA A 189 15.30 -13.72 -0.71
N ALA A 190 14.67 -12.88 -1.54
CA ALA A 190 14.58 -13.10 -2.98
C ALA A 190 15.94 -13.05 -3.68
N ILE A 191 16.85 -12.16 -3.25
CA ILE A 191 18.24 -12.08 -3.75
C ILE A 191 19.01 -13.34 -3.39
N VAL A 192 18.90 -13.82 -2.15
CA VAL A 192 19.58 -15.04 -1.66
C VAL A 192 19.16 -16.27 -2.48
N ASP A 193 17.89 -16.38 -2.81
CA ASP A 193 17.35 -17.49 -3.61
C ASP A 193 17.46 -17.28 -5.14
N GLY A 194 18.07 -16.18 -5.59
CA GLY A 194 18.28 -15.91 -7.02
C GLY A 194 17.00 -15.57 -7.81
N ILE A 195 15.92 -15.20 -7.11
CA ILE A 195 14.68 -14.71 -7.73
C ILE A 195 14.88 -13.28 -8.23
N GLU A 196 15.64 -12.47 -7.46
CA GLU A 196 16.01 -11.10 -7.81
C GLU A 196 17.53 -10.99 -8.01
N ASP A 197 17.96 -10.20 -9.02
CA ASP A 197 19.37 -10.04 -9.37
C ASP A 197 19.80 -8.57 -9.31
N PHE A 198 19.85 -8.02 -8.11
CA PHE A 198 20.43 -6.72 -7.80
C PHE A 198 21.21 -6.75 -6.50
N CYS A 199 22.00 -5.71 -6.21
CA CYS A 199 22.74 -5.58 -4.95
C CYS A 199 22.05 -4.56 -4.07
N MET A 200 21.99 -4.82 -2.75
CA MET A 200 21.29 -3.97 -1.81
C MET A 200 22.14 -3.69 -0.57
N THR A 201 22.35 -2.42 -0.26
CA THR A 201 22.90 -2.00 1.05
C THR A 201 21.77 -1.42 1.88
N ILE A 202 21.45 -2.06 3.00
CA ILE A 202 20.39 -1.65 3.91
C ILE A 202 20.98 -0.76 5.00
N LEU A 203 20.62 0.51 5.03
CA LEU A 203 20.85 1.42 6.14
C LEU A 203 19.65 1.33 7.07
N TYR A 204 19.81 0.60 8.17
CA TYR A 204 18.71 0.24 9.06
C TYR A 204 18.69 1.10 10.32
N GLY A 205 17.82 2.11 10.35
CA GLY A 205 17.62 3.01 11.47
C GLY A 205 16.76 2.40 12.58
N SER A 206 17.29 2.41 13.79
CA SER A 206 16.62 2.02 15.04
C SER A 206 16.97 3.01 16.13
N ARG A 207 16.24 3.02 17.26
CA ARG A 207 16.59 3.90 18.37
C ARG A 207 17.78 3.36 19.13
N THR A 208 17.72 2.09 19.53
CA THR A 208 18.72 1.38 20.30
C THR A 208 19.02 0.03 19.66
N ALA A 209 20.14 -0.60 20.01
CA ALA A 209 20.55 -1.90 19.49
C ALA A 209 19.56 -3.02 19.85
N ASP A 210 19.02 -3.01 21.07
CA ASP A 210 18.05 -4.01 21.54
C ASP A 210 16.67 -3.86 20.87
N GLY A 211 16.38 -2.67 20.32
CA GLY A 211 15.15 -2.38 19.60
C GLY A 211 15.19 -2.73 18.11
N ILE A 212 16.24 -3.35 17.59
CA ILE A 212 16.36 -3.70 16.18
C ILE A 212 15.51 -4.93 15.87
N LEU A 213 14.39 -4.72 15.17
CA LEU A 213 13.49 -5.79 14.78
C LEU A 213 14.11 -6.69 13.70
N LEU A 214 14.01 -8.04 13.87
CA LEU A 214 14.53 -9.04 12.92
C LEU A 214 16.05 -8.93 12.66
N LYS A 215 16.81 -8.49 13.65
CA LYS A 215 18.25 -8.24 13.49
C LYS A 215 19.00 -9.49 13.00
N ASP A 216 18.89 -10.56 13.76
CA ASP A 216 19.65 -11.79 13.50
C ASP A 216 19.24 -12.44 12.17
N GLU A 217 17.95 -12.35 11.85
CA GLU A 217 17.40 -12.91 10.60
C GLU A 217 17.89 -12.14 9.37
N ILE A 218 17.92 -10.79 9.40
CA ILE A 218 18.39 -10.01 8.24
C ILE A 218 19.92 -10.11 8.08
N GLU A 219 20.68 -10.18 9.17
CA GLU A 219 22.11 -10.43 9.16
C GLU A 219 22.43 -11.82 8.60
N ALA A 220 21.65 -12.84 8.95
CA ALA A 220 21.78 -14.18 8.39
C ALA A 220 21.50 -14.23 6.88
N LEU A 221 20.52 -13.45 6.37
CA LEU A 221 20.28 -13.32 4.94
C LEU A 221 21.46 -12.60 4.25
N ALA A 222 21.97 -11.53 4.85
CA ALA A 222 23.14 -10.82 4.31
C ALA A 222 24.36 -11.75 4.20
N ALA A 223 24.62 -12.55 5.22
CA ALA A 223 25.74 -13.52 5.21
C ALA A 223 25.59 -14.57 4.09
N LYS A 224 24.36 -15.00 3.79
CA LYS A 224 24.04 -15.99 2.74
C LYS A 224 24.01 -15.39 1.33
N SER A 225 23.98 -14.08 1.18
CA SER A 225 23.78 -13.40 -0.10
C SER A 225 24.98 -13.41 -1.06
N GLY A 226 26.13 -13.95 -0.64
CA GLY A 226 27.38 -13.87 -1.42
C GLY A 226 27.88 -12.44 -1.61
N GLY A 227 27.57 -11.52 -0.66
CA GLY A 227 27.97 -10.13 -0.69
C GLY A 227 27.01 -9.20 -1.47
N LYS A 228 25.92 -9.72 -2.04
CA LYS A 228 24.89 -8.90 -2.72
C LYS A 228 24.06 -8.07 -1.75
N VAL A 229 23.88 -8.53 -0.51
CA VAL A 229 23.16 -7.80 0.55
C VAL A 229 24.14 -7.41 1.65
N LYS A 230 24.11 -6.13 2.03
CA LYS A 230 24.87 -5.60 3.17
C LYS A 230 23.90 -4.93 4.13
N VAL A 231 24.14 -5.04 5.43
CA VAL A 231 23.34 -4.38 6.48
C VAL A 231 24.24 -3.48 7.31
N VAL A 232 23.79 -2.24 7.48
CA VAL A 232 24.44 -1.24 8.33
C VAL A 232 23.38 -0.74 9.30
N HIS A 233 23.58 -1.01 10.57
CA HIS A 233 22.68 -0.53 11.61
C HIS A 233 23.03 0.89 12.03
N VAL A 234 22.02 1.76 12.16
CA VAL A 234 22.16 3.17 12.53
C VAL A 234 21.30 3.41 13.78
N LEU A 235 21.92 3.82 14.88
CA LEU A 235 21.25 4.04 16.16
C LEU A 235 21.07 5.53 16.43
N SER A 236 19.84 5.97 16.67
CA SER A 236 19.56 7.40 16.87
C SER A 236 19.67 7.86 18.33
N GLU A 237 19.55 6.96 19.29
CA GLU A 237 19.52 7.27 20.73
C GLU A 237 20.65 6.55 21.52
N GLU A 238 21.49 5.78 20.84
CA GLU A 238 22.57 5.01 21.46
C GLU A 238 23.84 5.10 20.62
N GLU A 239 25.00 5.33 21.24
CA GLU A 239 26.31 5.13 20.63
C GLU A 239 26.85 3.76 21.02
N LYS A 240 27.18 2.93 20.03
CA LYS A 240 27.68 1.57 20.26
C LYS A 240 28.70 1.18 19.20
N GLU A 241 29.79 0.56 19.61
CA GLU A 241 30.82 0.07 18.71
C GLU A 241 30.22 -0.90 17.66
N GLY A 242 30.60 -0.74 16.39
CA GLY A 242 30.09 -1.52 15.26
C GLY A 242 28.79 -1.02 14.67
N TYR A 243 28.23 0.08 15.19
CA TYR A 243 27.03 0.73 14.70
C TYR A 243 27.31 2.16 14.24
N GLU A 244 26.56 2.64 13.25
CA GLU A 244 26.55 4.07 12.95
C GLU A 244 25.63 4.79 13.95
N HIS A 245 25.94 6.07 14.24
CA HIS A 245 25.15 6.87 15.16
C HIS A 245 24.43 8.02 14.47
N GLY A 246 23.21 8.34 14.90
CA GLY A 246 22.40 9.45 14.44
C GLY A 246 21.33 9.10 13.42
N PHE A 247 21.10 10.00 12.46
CA PHE A 247 20.11 9.82 11.39
C PHE A 247 20.78 9.47 10.07
N ILE A 248 20.01 8.88 9.15
CA ILE A 248 20.51 8.49 7.82
C ILE A 248 20.57 9.73 6.92
N THR A 249 21.65 10.49 7.05
CA THR A 249 21.90 11.71 6.29
C THR A 249 22.48 11.44 4.90
N ALA A 250 22.56 12.47 4.06
CA ALA A 250 23.20 12.38 2.75
C ALA A 250 24.68 11.97 2.85
N GLU A 251 25.37 12.39 3.91
CA GLU A 251 26.77 12.03 4.18
C GLU A 251 26.87 10.52 4.47
N LEU A 252 25.98 10.00 5.31
CA LEU A 252 25.95 8.57 5.63
C LEU A 252 25.59 7.75 4.39
N ILE A 253 24.63 8.21 3.59
CA ILE A 253 24.26 7.54 2.32
C ILE A 253 25.50 7.51 1.40
N ARG A 254 26.25 8.62 1.21
CA ARG A 254 27.48 8.66 0.40
C ARG A 254 28.54 7.71 0.89
N LYS A 255 28.69 7.56 2.21
CA LYS A 255 29.68 6.63 2.82
C LYS A 255 29.46 5.19 2.38
N TYR A 256 28.22 4.78 2.17
CA TYR A 256 27.84 3.40 1.82
C TYR A 256 27.34 3.24 0.38
N ALA A 257 27.16 4.34 -0.34
CA ALA A 257 26.76 4.30 -1.73
C ALA A 257 27.86 3.67 -2.61
N PRO A 258 27.50 2.84 -3.58
CA PRO A 258 28.45 2.32 -4.55
C PRO A 258 28.96 3.42 -5.48
N GLU A 259 30.07 3.17 -6.17
CA GLU A 259 30.46 3.99 -7.31
C GLU A 259 29.44 3.84 -8.45
N GLY A 260 29.08 4.97 -9.09
CA GLY A 260 28.15 4.99 -10.21
C GLY A 260 26.69 5.25 -9.81
N GLU A 261 25.76 4.82 -10.68
CA GLU A 261 24.32 5.04 -10.48
C GLU A 261 23.76 4.05 -9.45
N TYR A 262 22.94 4.57 -8.55
CA TYR A 262 22.21 3.76 -7.57
C TYR A 262 20.80 4.32 -7.35
N SER A 263 19.89 3.44 -6.94
CA SER A 263 18.55 3.82 -6.50
C SER A 263 18.44 3.85 -4.98
N VAL A 264 17.55 4.70 -4.45
CA VAL A 264 17.25 4.74 -3.01
C VAL A 264 15.82 4.28 -2.78
N PHE A 265 15.65 3.26 -1.94
CA PHE A 265 14.34 2.76 -1.54
C PHE A 265 14.15 3.03 -0.05
N MET A 266 13.01 3.60 0.34
CA MET A 266 12.72 3.99 1.72
C MET A 266 11.43 3.36 2.22
N CYS A 267 11.50 2.77 3.41
CA CYS A 267 10.32 2.31 4.14
C CYS A 267 10.51 2.54 5.65
N GLY A 268 9.56 3.24 6.27
CA GLY A 268 9.66 3.58 7.68
C GLY A 268 8.57 4.55 8.15
N PRO A 269 8.75 5.22 9.29
CA PRO A 269 7.80 6.20 9.80
C PRO A 269 7.74 7.45 8.90
N LYS A 270 6.59 8.15 8.92
CA LYS A 270 6.32 9.34 8.09
C LYS A 270 7.45 10.39 8.13
N ALA A 271 8.00 10.68 9.31
CA ALA A 271 9.08 11.65 9.45
C ALA A 271 10.33 11.24 8.65
N MET A 272 10.59 9.95 8.48
CA MET A 272 11.70 9.43 7.68
C MET A 272 11.53 9.76 6.20
N TYR A 273 10.32 9.76 5.66
CA TYR A 273 10.08 10.07 4.25
C TYR A 273 10.39 11.52 3.93
N VAL A 274 9.91 12.45 4.75
CA VAL A 274 10.18 13.90 4.59
C VAL A 274 11.68 14.15 4.68
N PHE A 275 12.31 13.66 5.74
CA PHE A 275 13.76 13.80 5.94
C PHE A 275 14.56 13.13 4.81
N GLY A 276 14.23 11.89 4.45
CA GLY A 276 14.92 11.13 3.41
C GLY A 276 14.80 11.75 2.02
N GLU A 277 13.63 12.32 1.68
CA GLU A 277 13.47 13.05 0.41
C GLU A 277 14.40 14.27 0.33
N GLU A 278 14.56 15.02 1.43
CA GLU A 278 15.53 16.11 1.50
C GLU A 278 16.98 15.62 1.31
N GLN A 279 17.31 14.45 1.91
CA GLN A 279 18.64 13.87 1.73
C GLN A 279 18.87 13.44 0.27
N CYS A 280 17.88 12.82 -0.39
CA CYS A 280 17.96 12.48 -1.82
C CYS A 280 18.15 13.70 -2.70
N LYS A 281 17.48 14.82 -2.39
CA LYS A 281 17.69 16.11 -3.09
C LYS A 281 19.11 16.66 -2.88
N LYS A 282 19.66 16.58 -1.66
CA LYS A 282 21.07 16.95 -1.36
C LYS A 282 22.10 16.09 -2.08
N LEU A 283 21.73 14.83 -2.37
CA LEU A 283 22.54 13.91 -3.17
C LEU A 283 22.43 14.18 -4.67
N GLY A 284 21.52 15.05 -5.11
CA GLY A 284 21.27 15.31 -6.52
C GLY A 284 20.56 14.17 -7.25
N LEU A 285 19.92 13.24 -6.51
CA LEU A 285 19.25 12.10 -7.10
C LEU A 285 17.96 12.55 -7.82
N PRO A 286 17.79 12.19 -9.10
CA PRO A 286 16.54 12.44 -9.81
C PRO A 286 15.39 11.64 -9.20
N LYS A 287 14.16 12.16 -9.27
CA LYS A 287 12.96 11.53 -8.67
C LYS A 287 12.74 10.08 -9.11
N ARG A 288 13.17 9.69 -10.32
CA ARG A 288 13.06 8.32 -10.81
C ARG A 288 13.91 7.31 -10.02
N LEU A 289 14.99 7.76 -9.38
CA LEU A 289 15.94 6.91 -8.65
C LEU A 289 15.66 6.81 -7.15
N TYR A 290 14.63 7.47 -6.61
CA TYR A 290 14.25 7.23 -5.22
C TYR A 290 12.76 6.95 -5.07
N ARG A 291 12.44 5.97 -4.25
CA ARG A 291 11.10 5.43 -4.05
C ARG A 291 10.80 5.28 -2.57
N MET A 292 9.54 5.45 -2.22
CA MET A 292 9.05 5.34 -0.85
C MET A 292 7.87 4.40 -0.81
N GLU A 293 7.85 3.47 0.15
CA GLU A 293 6.68 2.66 0.45
C GLU A 293 5.84 3.37 1.50
N MET A 294 4.97 4.28 1.05
CA MET A 294 4.03 4.93 1.95
C MET A 294 2.79 4.04 2.12
N SER A 295 2.66 3.41 3.27
CA SER A 295 1.51 2.59 3.62
C SER A 295 1.02 2.90 5.02
N GLY A 296 -0.31 2.79 5.23
CA GLY A 296 -0.96 3.07 6.50
C GLY A 296 -1.62 4.45 6.56
N ASP A 297 -2.28 4.72 7.69
CA ASP A 297 -3.08 5.93 7.85
C ASP A 297 -2.24 7.20 7.84
N TYR A 298 -2.72 8.20 7.11
CA TYR A 298 -2.17 9.55 7.21
C TYR A 298 -2.68 10.20 8.50
N MET A 299 -1.80 10.30 9.49
CA MET A 299 -2.10 10.89 10.79
C MET A 299 -1.54 12.31 10.91
N GLY A 300 -2.21 13.14 11.73
CA GLY A 300 -1.69 14.45 12.10
C GLY A 300 -1.74 15.50 11.00
N ALA A 301 -2.70 15.45 10.09
CA ALA A 301 -2.93 16.47 9.06
C ALA A 301 -2.99 17.90 9.63
N VAL A 302 -3.54 18.06 10.83
CA VAL A 302 -3.63 19.35 11.55
C VAL A 302 -2.27 19.98 11.90
N ASN A 303 -1.21 19.18 11.91
CA ASN A 303 0.15 19.65 12.18
C ASN A 303 0.86 20.20 10.93
N ASN A 304 0.30 20.00 9.75
CA ASN A 304 0.88 20.53 8.53
C ASN A 304 0.84 22.06 8.54
N PRO A 305 1.86 22.72 8.02
CA PRO A 305 1.93 24.19 7.99
C PRO A 305 0.78 24.84 7.23
N ASP A 306 0.32 24.22 6.16
CA ASP A 306 -0.74 24.66 5.24
C ASP A 306 -2.15 24.22 5.67
N TYR A 307 -2.29 23.43 6.75
CA TYR A 307 -3.60 23.07 7.28
C TYR A 307 -4.31 24.31 7.86
N PRO A 308 -5.60 24.57 7.50
CA PRO A 308 -6.33 25.73 8.02
C PRO A 308 -6.62 25.57 9.50
N LYS A 309 -5.88 26.29 10.35
CA LYS A 309 -5.88 26.13 11.81
C LYS A 309 -7.22 26.43 12.47
N GLU A 310 -8.05 27.29 11.85
CA GLU A 310 -9.42 27.60 12.28
C GLU A 310 -10.38 26.40 12.18
N GLN A 311 -9.95 25.31 11.56
CA GLN A 311 -10.75 24.07 11.46
C GLN A 311 -10.51 23.11 12.64
N ILE A 312 -9.43 23.29 13.39
CA ILE A 312 -9.09 22.42 14.51
C ILE A 312 -10.23 22.38 15.51
N GLY A 313 -10.64 21.18 15.91
CA GLY A 313 -11.72 20.95 16.86
C GLY A 313 -13.13 21.04 16.29
N LYS A 314 -13.31 21.39 15.01
CA LYS A 314 -14.63 21.36 14.35
C LYS A 314 -15.03 19.95 13.95
N SER A 315 -16.35 19.77 13.78
CA SER A 315 -16.95 18.56 13.26
C SER A 315 -17.96 18.94 12.19
N TYR A 316 -18.03 18.13 11.13
CA TYR A 316 -18.88 18.33 9.99
C TYR A 316 -19.77 17.13 9.74
N SER A 317 -20.82 17.32 8.96
CA SER A 317 -21.68 16.25 8.48
C SER A 317 -21.06 15.62 7.24
N LEU A 318 -20.88 14.30 7.24
CA LEU A 318 -20.48 13.51 6.08
C LEU A 318 -21.67 12.68 5.61
N THR A 319 -22.24 13.04 4.48
CA THR A 319 -23.24 12.25 3.77
C THR A 319 -22.55 11.30 2.82
N VAL A 320 -22.67 10.00 3.06
CA VAL A 320 -22.11 8.94 2.22
C VAL A 320 -23.23 8.36 1.37
N ASP A 321 -23.07 8.41 0.06
CA ASP A 321 -24.02 7.85 -0.91
C ASP A 321 -23.39 6.59 -1.52
N ILE A 322 -23.98 5.42 -1.25
CA ILE A 322 -23.58 4.14 -1.85
C ILE A 322 -24.74 3.63 -2.67
N ARG A 323 -24.63 3.72 -4.00
CA ARG A 323 -25.68 3.27 -4.96
C ARG A 323 -27.05 3.89 -4.69
N GLY A 324 -27.11 5.15 -4.28
CA GLY A 324 -28.36 5.88 -3.99
C GLY A 324 -28.83 5.77 -2.54
N GLU A 325 -28.24 4.92 -1.73
CA GLU A 325 -28.51 4.86 -0.30
C GLU A 325 -27.61 5.85 0.44
N LYS A 326 -28.23 6.83 1.11
CA LYS A 326 -27.53 7.91 1.80
C LYS A 326 -27.51 7.68 3.31
N THR A 327 -26.31 7.70 3.88
CA THR A 327 -26.07 7.65 5.33
C THR A 327 -25.36 8.94 5.76
N VAL A 328 -25.83 9.56 6.84
CA VAL A 328 -25.23 10.80 7.37
C VAL A 328 -24.53 10.47 8.69
N ILE A 329 -23.24 10.82 8.77
CA ILE A 329 -22.40 10.57 9.95
C ILE A 329 -21.60 11.82 10.32
N PRO A 330 -21.20 11.99 11.59
CA PRO A 330 -20.26 13.04 11.97
C PRO A 330 -18.84 12.68 11.54
N CYS A 331 -18.08 13.69 11.06
CA CYS A 331 -16.66 13.59 10.72
C CYS A 331 -15.91 14.79 11.32
N LYS A 332 -14.88 14.53 12.12
CA LYS A 332 -14.06 15.59 12.72
C LYS A 332 -13.10 16.16 11.66
N ALA A 333 -12.74 17.42 11.79
CA ALA A 333 -11.84 18.09 10.88
C ALA A 333 -10.43 17.46 10.84
N ASP A 334 -10.00 16.85 11.95
CA ASP A 334 -8.73 16.14 12.08
C ASP A 334 -8.80 14.64 11.75
N GLU A 335 -9.98 14.15 11.35
CA GLU A 335 -10.27 12.76 10.99
C GLU A 335 -10.40 12.63 9.47
N SER A 336 -9.77 11.62 8.84
CA SER A 336 -9.99 11.38 7.43
C SER A 336 -11.41 10.86 7.15
N LEU A 337 -11.95 11.16 5.98
CA LEU A 337 -13.29 10.69 5.59
C LEU A 337 -13.40 9.16 5.66
N LEU A 338 -12.33 8.43 5.33
CA LEU A 338 -12.27 6.97 5.45
C LEU A 338 -12.44 6.52 6.91
N TRP A 339 -11.72 7.16 7.84
CA TRP A 339 -11.83 6.82 9.26
C TRP A 339 -13.22 7.08 9.83
N ALA A 340 -13.85 8.20 9.44
CA ALA A 340 -15.21 8.50 9.85
C ALA A 340 -16.20 7.43 9.39
N MET A 341 -16.06 6.96 8.12
CA MET A 341 -16.88 5.90 7.57
C MET A 341 -16.69 4.56 8.31
N GLU A 342 -15.44 4.13 8.51
CA GLU A 342 -15.13 2.90 9.23
C GLU A 342 -15.64 2.94 10.67
N ARG A 343 -15.44 4.06 11.40
CA ARG A 343 -15.96 4.27 12.74
C ARG A 343 -17.48 4.17 12.81
N ALA A 344 -18.17 4.56 11.76
CA ALA A 344 -19.63 4.45 11.63
C ALA A 344 -20.10 3.06 11.14
N GLY A 345 -19.19 2.09 10.94
CA GLY A 345 -19.53 0.76 10.44
C GLY A 345 -19.80 0.71 8.92
N ILE A 346 -19.50 1.77 8.19
CA ILE A 346 -19.67 1.81 6.74
C ILE A 346 -18.49 1.12 6.08
N LYS A 347 -18.75 0.07 5.29
CA LYS A 347 -17.74 -0.63 4.49
C LYS A 347 -17.30 0.27 3.33
N ALA A 348 -16.14 0.90 3.46
CA ALA A 348 -15.55 1.74 2.44
C ALA A 348 -14.35 1.03 1.79
N PRO A 349 -14.15 1.17 0.46
CA PRO A 349 -12.98 0.59 -0.21
C PRO A 349 -11.69 1.19 0.35
N ALA A 350 -10.73 0.35 0.76
CA ALA A 350 -9.44 0.81 1.24
C ALA A 350 -8.35 -0.26 1.07
N HIS A 351 -7.15 0.16 0.63
CA HIS A 351 -5.95 -0.69 0.58
C HIS A 351 -4.75 0.00 1.21
N CYS A 352 -4.03 0.90 0.51
CA CYS A 352 -2.80 1.52 1.01
C CYS A 352 -3.02 2.50 2.17
N ARG A 353 -4.14 3.21 2.23
CA ARG A 353 -4.51 4.23 3.23
C ARG A 353 -3.61 5.48 3.24
N SER A 354 -2.74 5.62 2.24
CA SER A 354 -1.75 6.71 2.12
C SER A 354 -1.98 7.64 0.92
N GLY A 355 -3.10 7.48 0.22
CA GLY A 355 -3.44 8.33 -0.94
C GLY A 355 -2.91 7.85 -2.29
N GLU A 356 -2.07 6.82 -2.34
CA GLU A 356 -1.35 6.43 -3.57
C GLU A 356 -2.13 5.49 -4.50
N CYS A 357 -2.72 4.39 -3.96
CA CYS A 357 -3.25 3.31 -4.79
C CYS A 357 -4.56 3.64 -5.52
N GLY A 358 -5.27 4.69 -5.09
CA GLY A 358 -6.55 5.09 -5.68
C GLY A 358 -7.74 4.14 -5.40
N TRP A 359 -7.56 3.07 -4.61
CA TRP A 359 -8.63 2.11 -4.36
C TRP A 359 -9.84 2.71 -3.64
N CYS A 360 -9.61 3.67 -2.76
CA CYS A 360 -10.66 4.42 -2.05
C CYS A 360 -11.28 5.57 -2.88
N HIS A 361 -10.94 5.68 -4.15
CA HIS A 361 -11.37 6.71 -5.08
C HIS A 361 -12.89 6.94 -5.02
N SER A 362 -13.29 8.14 -4.63
CA SER A 362 -14.70 8.50 -4.40
C SER A 362 -14.97 9.91 -4.94
N ARG A 363 -16.20 10.16 -5.36
CA ARG A 363 -16.57 11.46 -5.94
C ARG A 363 -17.01 12.42 -4.84
N LEU A 364 -16.33 13.56 -4.73
CA LEU A 364 -16.77 14.68 -3.92
C LEU A 364 -17.91 15.40 -4.64
N VAL A 365 -19.14 15.16 -4.17
CA VAL A 365 -20.36 15.74 -4.77
C VAL A 365 -20.56 17.16 -4.25
N LYS A 366 -20.33 17.37 -2.94
CA LYS A 366 -20.48 18.65 -2.28
C LYS A 366 -19.47 18.81 -1.15
N GLY A 367 -19.08 20.05 -0.90
CA GLY A 367 -18.20 20.42 0.22
C GLY A 367 -16.76 20.71 -0.20
N LYS A 368 -15.92 20.87 0.80
CA LYS A 368 -14.46 21.15 0.64
C LYS A 368 -13.68 20.25 1.55
N VAL A 369 -12.56 19.75 1.06
CA VAL A 369 -11.60 18.92 1.81
C VAL A 369 -10.21 19.51 1.76
N TYR A 370 -9.43 19.29 2.81
CA TYR A 370 -7.99 19.42 2.82
C TYR A 370 -7.37 18.09 2.43
N ILE A 371 -6.40 18.10 1.55
CA ILE A 371 -5.59 16.93 1.16
C ILE A 371 -4.13 17.36 1.28
N PRO A 372 -3.32 16.71 2.13
CA PRO A 372 -1.90 17.01 2.25
C PRO A 372 -1.17 16.83 0.91
N ALA A 373 -0.34 17.80 0.51
CA ALA A 373 0.32 17.78 -0.79
C ALA A 373 1.22 16.55 -0.98
N GLU A 374 1.89 16.10 0.08
CA GLU A 374 2.76 14.92 0.07
C GLU A 374 2.01 13.58 -0.01
N ALA A 375 0.70 13.58 0.26
CA ALA A 375 -0.16 12.40 0.18
C ALA A 375 -1.19 12.50 -0.97
N ASP A 376 -1.14 13.55 -1.78
CA ASP A 376 -2.06 13.73 -2.90
C ASP A 376 -1.61 12.92 -4.12
N GLY A 377 -2.00 11.66 -4.17
CA GLY A 377 -1.76 10.75 -5.30
C GLY A 377 -2.81 10.86 -6.42
N ARG A 378 -3.67 11.89 -6.40
CA ARG A 378 -4.68 12.08 -7.43
C ARG A 378 -4.06 12.42 -8.78
N ARG A 379 -4.62 11.85 -9.83
CA ARG A 379 -4.27 12.18 -11.21
C ARG A 379 -4.98 13.47 -11.65
N LEU A 380 -4.50 14.09 -12.71
CA LEU A 380 -5.12 15.32 -13.26
C LEU A 380 -6.62 15.14 -13.58
N GLY A 381 -7.03 13.94 -14.03
CA GLY A 381 -8.43 13.59 -14.26
C GLY A 381 -9.25 13.61 -12.99
N ASP A 382 -8.70 13.08 -11.89
CA ASP A 382 -9.38 13.05 -10.60
C ASP A 382 -9.64 14.46 -10.09
N ILE A 383 -8.62 15.32 -10.13
CA ILE A 383 -8.73 16.73 -9.74
C ILE A 383 -9.80 17.45 -10.58
N LYS A 384 -9.76 17.24 -11.91
CA LYS A 384 -10.69 17.91 -12.85
C LYS A 384 -12.15 17.53 -12.63
N PHE A 385 -12.41 16.28 -12.21
CA PHE A 385 -13.77 15.73 -12.05
C PHE A 385 -14.19 15.55 -10.59
N ASN A 386 -13.51 16.20 -9.66
CA ASN A 386 -13.79 16.18 -8.22
C ASN A 386 -13.75 14.76 -7.61
N TRP A 387 -12.79 13.94 -8.04
CA TRP A 387 -12.51 12.69 -7.38
C TRP A 387 -11.46 12.90 -6.29
N ILE A 388 -11.64 12.26 -5.17
CA ILE A 388 -10.75 12.34 -4.02
C ILE A 388 -10.38 10.95 -3.51
N HIS A 389 -9.35 10.89 -2.67
CA HIS A 389 -8.98 9.69 -1.92
C HIS A 389 -9.37 9.88 -0.45
N PRO A 390 -10.51 9.34 0.01
CA PRO A 390 -11.02 9.52 1.37
C PRO A 390 -10.03 9.20 2.49
N CYS A 391 -9.07 8.31 2.25
CA CYS A 391 -8.06 7.93 3.25
C CYS A 391 -7.10 9.08 3.62
N VAL A 392 -6.97 10.10 2.76
CA VAL A 392 -6.11 11.29 2.99
C VAL A 392 -6.88 12.60 2.82
N SER A 393 -8.21 12.55 2.80
CA SER A 393 -9.07 13.74 2.67
C SER A 393 -9.70 14.07 4.02
N PHE A 394 -9.54 15.32 4.45
CA PHE A 394 -10.02 15.83 5.74
C PHE A 394 -11.08 16.91 5.51
N PRO A 395 -12.24 16.90 6.19
CA PRO A 395 -13.33 17.82 5.90
C PRO A 395 -13.03 19.24 6.34
N LEU A 396 -13.35 20.22 5.49
CA LEU A 396 -13.33 21.65 5.78
C LEU A 396 -14.74 22.28 5.79
N SER A 397 -15.75 21.51 5.48
CA SER A 397 -17.19 21.86 5.47
C SER A 397 -18.00 20.58 5.54
N ASP A 398 -19.31 20.67 5.58
CA ASP A 398 -20.20 19.53 5.33
C ASP A 398 -19.90 18.91 3.97
N ILE A 399 -19.82 17.58 3.92
CA ILE A 399 -19.41 16.78 2.78
C ILE A 399 -20.56 15.91 2.27
N GLU A 400 -20.68 15.81 0.95
CA GLU A 400 -21.44 14.75 0.29
C GLU A 400 -20.49 13.96 -0.61
N LEU A 401 -20.38 12.65 -0.34
CA LEU A 401 -19.41 11.74 -0.96
C LEU A 401 -20.17 10.60 -1.65
N GLY A 402 -19.94 10.42 -2.94
CA GLY A 402 -20.43 9.26 -3.69
C GLY A 402 -19.38 8.17 -3.76
N ILE A 403 -19.69 7.00 -3.24
CA ILE A 403 -18.86 5.80 -3.32
C ILE A 403 -19.44 4.89 -4.42
N TYR A 404 -18.60 4.57 -5.37
CA TYR A 404 -18.92 3.62 -6.43
C TYR A 404 -18.13 2.34 -6.11
N PRO A 405 -18.75 1.32 -5.49
CA PRO A 405 -18.05 0.10 -5.17
C PRO A 405 -17.55 -0.54 -6.46
N THR A 406 -16.27 -0.88 -6.46
CA THR A 406 -15.72 -1.79 -7.46
C THR A 406 -16.45 -3.12 -7.33
N ALA A 407 -16.70 -3.79 -8.46
CA ALA A 407 -17.28 -5.13 -8.43
C ALA A 407 -16.43 -6.03 -7.51
N GLU A 408 -17.05 -6.56 -6.47
CA GLU A 408 -16.46 -7.58 -5.59
C GLU A 408 -16.32 -8.90 -6.34
#